data_2df74e9ae6198be864ccbe6b810ce25d
#
_entry.id   2df74e9ae6198be864ccbe6b810ce25d
#
_cell.length_a   1.000
_cell.length_b   1.000
_cell.length_c   1.000
_cell.angle_alpha   90.00
_cell.angle_beta   90.00
_cell.angle_gamma   90.00
#
_symmetry.space_group_name_H-M   'P 1'
#
loop_
_entity.id
_entity.type
_entity.pdbx_description
1 polymer ?
#
loop_
_entity_poly.entity_id
_entity_poly.type
_entity_poly.pdbx_seq_one_letter_code
_entity_poly.pdbx_strand_id
1 'polypeptide(L)'
;MKVFYGSYTVISEIDLTKSRSNLDFGKGFYVTNIRSQAEYWATRAGRFYKTEGFVSEFEFYERAFTDTMYKVLRFTDYNEGWLDFVVLNRDPVTEEQRHDYDIVEGPVANDDVNDRIDNYLAGMVSKAVFLQELVHHKPTHQICLCTVRSLQMIEPIDKKHYINVKHISRPIIGNLITEQNIDKRDAADMLYNSNIFSQLSDKTTELYKKQWEEIYDMLKIELNIK
;
A
#
# COMPACT_ATOMS: atom_id res chain seq x y z
N MET A 1 0.48 7.31 -15.75
CA MET A 1 0.41 8.33 -14.67
C MET A 1 1.20 7.89 -13.46
N LYS A 2 1.74 8.88 -12.71
CA LYS A 2 2.38 8.59 -11.42
C LYS A 2 1.33 8.27 -10.36
N VAL A 3 1.55 7.17 -9.62
CA VAL A 3 0.71 6.74 -8.49
C VAL A 3 1.57 6.41 -7.27
N PHE A 4 0.96 6.41 -6.10
CA PHE A 4 1.62 6.33 -4.80
C PHE A 4 0.99 5.24 -3.94
N TYR A 5 1.83 4.60 -3.13
CA TYR A 5 1.42 3.64 -2.11
C TYR A 5 2.03 4.00 -0.75
N GLY A 6 1.19 4.16 0.26
CA GLY A 6 1.62 4.45 1.63
C GLY A 6 1.70 3.18 2.48
N SER A 7 2.84 2.93 3.11
CA SER A 7 3.10 1.71 3.90
C SER A 7 4.09 1.98 5.04
N TYR A 8 4.30 0.99 5.89
CA TYR A 8 5.35 0.96 6.91
C TYR A 8 6.71 0.48 6.37
N THR A 9 6.80 0.18 5.09
CA THR A 9 8.04 -0.24 4.41
C THR A 9 8.01 0.20 2.95
N VAL A 10 9.18 0.31 2.35
CA VAL A 10 9.32 0.56 0.91
C VAL A 10 8.89 -0.68 0.12
N ILE A 11 8.02 -0.49 -0.85
CA ILE A 11 7.54 -1.56 -1.74
C ILE A 11 8.36 -1.56 -3.02
N SER A 12 9.19 -2.60 -3.18
CA SER A 12 9.99 -2.84 -4.40
C SER A 12 9.41 -3.94 -5.28
N GLU A 13 8.57 -4.80 -4.70
CA GLU A 13 7.94 -5.93 -5.39
C GLU A 13 6.50 -6.07 -4.87
N ILE A 14 5.57 -6.13 -5.78
CA ILE A 14 4.15 -6.24 -5.45
C ILE A 14 3.80 -7.73 -5.29
N ASP A 15 3.29 -8.09 -4.12
CA ASP A 15 2.85 -9.44 -3.79
C ASP A 15 1.37 -9.40 -3.38
N LEU A 16 0.49 -9.84 -4.27
CA LEU A 16 -0.95 -9.84 -4.03
C LEU A 16 -1.38 -10.83 -2.93
N THR A 17 -0.54 -11.80 -2.58
CA THR A 17 -0.87 -12.75 -1.49
C THR A 17 -0.89 -12.08 -0.12
N LYS A 18 -0.24 -10.92 0.01
CA LYS A 18 -0.22 -10.10 1.23
C LYS A 18 -1.42 -9.15 1.33
N SER A 19 -2.26 -9.11 0.30
CA SER A 19 -3.47 -8.29 0.34
C SER A 19 -4.49 -8.88 1.31
N ARG A 20 -5.09 -7.98 2.09
CA ARG A 20 -6.23 -8.37 2.95
C ARG A 20 -7.48 -8.52 2.11
N SER A 21 -8.38 -9.39 2.55
CA SER A 21 -9.78 -9.41 2.11
C SER A 21 -10.56 -8.24 2.72
N ASN A 22 -11.79 -8.06 2.28
CA ASN A 22 -12.75 -7.12 2.85
C ASN A 22 -12.30 -5.65 2.75
N LEU A 23 -11.62 -5.30 1.65
CA LEU A 23 -11.31 -3.93 1.27
C LEU A 23 -12.36 -3.41 0.27
N ASP A 24 -12.37 -2.10 -0.01
CA ASP A 24 -13.37 -1.44 -0.88
C ASP A 24 -13.63 -2.17 -2.19
N PHE A 25 -12.56 -2.65 -2.82
CA PHE A 25 -12.59 -3.33 -4.12
C PHE A 25 -12.04 -4.77 -4.02
N GLY A 26 -12.13 -5.38 -2.82
CA GLY A 26 -11.64 -6.73 -2.58
C GLY A 26 -10.11 -6.82 -2.47
N LYS A 27 -9.57 -8.02 -2.72
CA LYS A 27 -8.11 -8.27 -2.68
C LYS A 27 -7.41 -7.59 -3.86
N GLY A 28 -6.27 -6.94 -3.58
CA GLY A 28 -5.46 -6.32 -4.62
C GLY A 28 -4.37 -5.40 -4.06
N PHE A 29 -3.59 -4.82 -4.96
CA PHE A 29 -2.63 -3.79 -4.65
C PHE A 29 -3.25 -2.41 -4.92
N TYR A 30 -3.39 -1.61 -3.87
CA TYR A 30 -4.08 -0.33 -3.89
C TYR A 30 -3.10 0.82 -4.02
N VAL A 31 -3.27 1.65 -5.02
CA VAL A 31 -2.49 2.87 -5.23
C VAL A 31 -3.41 4.07 -5.43
N THR A 32 -2.87 5.27 -5.25
CA THR A 32 -3.58 6.53 -5.46
C THR A 32 -2.76 7.49 -6.32
N ASN A 33 -3.39 8.35 -7.10
CA ASN A 33 -2.72 9.45 -7.77
C ASN A 33 -2.58 10.69 -6.87
N ILE A 34 -3.14 10.67 -5.65
CA ILE A 34 -3.09 11.75 -4.66
C ILE A 34 -1.99 11.46 -3.65
N ARG A 35 -0.82 12.12 -3.79
CA ARG A 35 0.34 11.89 -2.94
C ARG A 35 0.03 12.08 -1.45
N SER A 36 -0.69 13.14 -1.08
CA SER A 36 -1.05 13.39 0.32
C SER A 36 -1.92 12.30 0.95
N GLN A 37 -2.72 11.60 0.14
CA GLN A 37 -3.49 10.43 0.60
C GLN A 37 -2.55 9.25 0.92
N ALA A 38 -1.54 8.99 0.09
CA ALA A 38 -0.54 7.97 0.38
C ALA A 38 0.31 8.32 1.62
N GLU A 39 0.66 9.59 1.82
CA GLU A 39 1.36 10.09 3.01
C GLU A 39 0.54 9.87 4.29
N TYR A 40 -0.77 10.10 4.23
CA TYR A 40 -1.69 9.80 5.34
C TYR A 40 -1.65 8.30 5.69
N TRP A 41 -1.76 7.42 4.69
CA TRP A 41 -1.72 5.97 4.91
C TRP A 41 -0.34 5.48 5.39
N ALA A 42 0.74 6.06 4.87
CA ALA A 42 2.10 5.78 5.34
C ALA A 42 2.26 6.12 6.82
N THR A 43 1.83 7.32 7.22
CA THR A 43 1.88 7.76 8.63
C THR A 43 1.06 6.84 9.53
N ARG A 44 -0.14 6.44 9.10
CA ARG A 44 -1.02 5.53 9.85
C ARG A 44 -0.39 4.14 10.00
N ALA A 45 0.16 3.59 8.92
CA ALA A 45 0.85 2.31 8.93
C ALA A 45 2.10 2.36 9.82
N GLY A 46 2.91 3.40 9.72
CA GLY A 46 4.08 3.61 10.56
C GLY A 46 3.73 3.61 12.04
N ARG A 47 2.68 4.34 12.45
CA ARG A 47 2.21 4.35 13.85
C ARG A 47 1.77 2.97 14.32
N PHE A 48 1.04 2.23 13.49
CA PHE A 48 0.56 0.90 13.85
C PHE A 48 1.70 -0.10 14.04
N TYR A 49 2.70 -0.07 13.15
CA TYR A 49 3.86 -0.95 13.20
C TYR A 49 5.04 -0.38 14.03
N LYS A 50 4.86 0.79 14.67
CA LYS A 50 5.88 1.49 15.47
C LYS A 50 7.16 1.78 14.69
N THR A 51 7.03 2.19 13.44
CA THR A 51 8.11 2.57 12.53
C THR A 51 7.76 3.84 11.77
N GLU A 52 8.65 4.34 10.95
CA GLU A 52 8.33 5.39 9.98
C GLU A 52 7.40 4.88 8.88
N GLY A 53 6.61 5.80 8.33
CA GLY A 53 5.79 5.53 7.16
C GLY A 53 6.54 5.87 5.87
N PHE A 54 6.37 5.05 4.84
CA PHE A 54 7.03 5.21 3.54
C PHE A 54 6.00 5.36 2.43
N VAL A 55 6.29 6.26 1.48
CA VAL A 55 5.53 6.39 0.23
C VAL A 55 6.36 5.83 -0.91
N SER A 56 5.88 4.73 -1.48
CA SER A 56 6.46 4.16 -2.70
C SER A 56 5.78 4.75 -3.93
N GLU A 57 6.58 5.13 -4.94
CA GLU A 57 6.11 5.76 -6.17
C GLU A 57 6.17 4.76 -7.34
N PHE A 58 5.10 4.74 -8.12
CA PHE A 58 4.97 3.86 -9.28
C PHE A 58 4.51 4.64 -10.51
N GLU A 59 4.87 4.12 -11.68
CA GLU A 59 4.26 4.48 -12.95
C GLU A 59 3.13 3.48 -13.25
N PHE A 60 1.89 3.98 -13.36
CA PHE A 60 0.74 3.20 -13.82
C PHE A 60 0.45 3.54 -15.28
N TYR A 61 0.36 2.52 -16.12
CA TYR A 61 0.10 2.66 -17.55
C TYR A 61 -1.40 2.77 -17.82
N GLU A 62 -1.89 3.98 -18.04
CA GLU A 62 -3.31 4.29 -18.25
C GLU A 62 -3.93 3.57 -19.46
N ARG A 63 -3.12 3.07 -20.39
CA ARG A 63 -3.61 2.20 -21.47
C ARG A 63 -4.38 0.99 -20.95
N ALA A 64 -4.13 0.56 -19.71
CA ALA A 64 -4.87 -0.51 -19.05
C ALA A 64 -6.38 -0.25 -19.02
N PHE A 65 -6.81 1.00 -18.99
CA PHE A 65 -8.23 1.37 -18.95
C PHE A 65 -8.95 1.19 -20.30
N THR A 66 -8.21 1.08 -21.39
CA THR A 66 -8.73 0.95 -22.76
C THR A 66 -8.34 -0.35 -23.46
N ASP A 67 -7.40 -1.09 -22.88
CA ASP A 67 -6.93 -2.36 -23.39
C ASP A 67 -7.93 -3.47 -23.05
N THR A 68 -8.49 -4.10 -24.08
CA THR A 68 -9.48 -5.17 -23.96
C THR A 68 -8.98 -6.44 -23.28
N MET A 69 -7.67 -6.55 -23.06
CA MET A 69 -7.08 -7.65 -22.27
C MET A 69 -7.44 -7.59 -20.79
N TYR A 70 -7.85 -6.41 -20.29
CA TYR A 70 -8.18 -6.21 -18.87
C TYR A 70 -9.67 -5.96 -18.68
N LYS A 71 -10.24 -6.63 -17.69
CA LYS A 71 -11.58 -6.30 -17.21
C LYS A 71 -11.46 -5.16 -16.23
N VAL A 72 -11.94 -3.99 -16.60
CA VAL A 72 -11.81 -2.75 -15.84
C VAL A 72 -13.17 -2.25 -15.39
N LEU A 73 -13.28 -1.89 -14.11
CA LEU A 73 -14.43 -1.18 -13.54
C LEU A 73 -13.97 0.19 -13.04
N ARG A 74 -14.68 1.25 -13.42
CA ARG A 74 -14.34 2.62 -13.02
C ARG A 74 -15.54 3.34 -12.46
N PHE A 75 -15.39 3.89 -11.27
CA PHE A 75 -16.35 4.76 -10.62
C PHE A 75 -15.81 6.19 -10.61
N THR A 76 -16.51 7.12 -11.26
CA THR A 76 -16.10 8.54 -11.32
C THR A 76 -16.39 9.29 -10.03
N ASP A 77 -17.38 8.81 -9.30
CA ASP A 77 -17.87 9.45 -8.08
C ASP A 77 -18.49 8.43 -7.10
N TYR A 78 -18.89 8.92 -5.92
CA TYR A 78 -19.72 8.20 -4.95
C TYR A 78 -21.15 8.08 -5.50
N ASN A 79 -21.47 6.96 -6.13
CA ASN A 79 -22.79 6.66 -6.65
C ASN A 79 -23.32 5.32 -6.11
N GLU A 80 -24.55 4.97 -6.45
CA GLU A 80 -25.17 3.72 -5.97
C GLU A 80 -24.37 2.49 -6.36
N GLY A 81 -23.85 2.43 -7.60
CA GLY A 81 -23.05 1.31 -8.07
C GLY A 81 -21.73 1.16 -7.30
N TRP A 82 -21.08 2.29 -6.98
CA TRP A 82 -19.90 2.30 -6.11
C TRP A 82 -20.23 1.78 -4.71
N LEU A 83 -21.32 2.26 -4.09
CA LEU A 83 -21.72 1.83 -2.75
C LEU A 83 -22.02 0.33 -2.72
N ASP A 84 -22.84 -0.16 -3.65
CA ASP A 84 -23.19 -1.57 -3.72
C ASP A 84 -21.94 -2.45 -3.91
N PHE A 85 -20.98 -2.00 -4.72
CA PHE A 85 -19.74 -2.69 -4.95
C PHE A 85 -18.84 -2.72 -3.71
N VAL A 86 -18.70 -1.60 -3.00
CA VAL A 86 -17.92 -1.53 -1.75
C VAL A 86 -18.56 -2.41 -0.67
N VAL A 87 -19.87 -2.33 -0.48
CA VAL A 87 -20.60 -3.17 0.49
C VAL A 87 -20.41 -4.65 0.18
N LEU A 88 -20.54 -5.05 -1.08
CA LEU A 88 -20.33 -6.42 -1.51
C LEU A 88 -18.92 -6.93 -1.14
N ASN A 89 -17.87 -6.14 -1.40
CA ASN A 89 -16.49 -6.56 -1.18
C ASN A 89 -16.05 -6.52 0.29
N ARG A 90 -16.69 -5.69 1.12
CA ARG A 90 -16.39 -5.57 2.55
C ARG A 90 -17.12 -6.59 3.42
N ASP A 91 -18.02 -7.37 2.87
CA ASP A 91 -18.72 -8.42 3.60
C ASP A 91 -17.74 -9.42 4.24
N PRO A 92 -17.73 -9.54 5.59
CA PRO A 92 -16.77 -10.38 6.31
C PRO A 92 -17.07 -11.88 6.23
N VAL A 93 -18.20 -12.29 5.63
CA VAL A 93 -18.63 -13.68 5.58
C VAL A 93 -17.69 -14.56 4.74
N THR A 94 -16.98 -13.97 3.78
CA THR A 94 -16.02 -14.71 2.96
C THR A 94 -14.75 -13.91 2.69
N GLU A 95 -13.64 -14.61 2.60
CA GLU A 95 -12.35 -14.07 2.17
C GLU A 95 -12.15 -14.17 0.65
N GLU A 96 -13.09 -14.73 -0.09
CA GLU A 96 -13.00 -14.87 -1.53
C GLU A 96 -13.24 -13.55 -2.24
N GLN A 97 -12.58 -13.38 -3.40
CA GLN A 97 -12.83 -12.25 -4.29
C GLN A 97 -14.25 -12.32 -4.84
N ARG A 98 -14.99 -11.21 -4.71
CA ARG A 98 -16.41 -11.13 -5.08
C ARG A 98 -16.66 -10.72 -6.54
N HIS A 99 -15.61 -10.48 -7.31
CA HIS A 99 -15.67 -10.03 -8.70
C HIS A 99 -14.48 -10.57 -9.50
N ASP A 100 -14.55 -10.47 -10.82
CA ASP A 100 -13.53 -10.93 -11.75
C ASP A 100 -12.82 -9.78 -12.51
N TYR A 101 -12.91 -8.54 -12.02
CA TYR A 101 -12.20 -7.41 -12.58
C TYR A 101 -10.69 -7.51 -12.31
N ASP A 102 -9.90 -7.13 -13.31
CA ASP A 102 -8.44 -7.03 -13.17
C ASP A 102 -8.04 -5.73 -12.47
N ILE A 103 -8.76 -4.65 -12.78
CA ILE A 103 -8.49 -3.31 -12.26
C ILE A 103 -9.80 -2.66 -11.87
N VAL A 104 -9.84 -2.08 -10.68
CA VAL A 104 -10.96 -1.25 -10.23
C VAL A 104 -10.44 0.12 -9.82
N GLU A 105 -11.04 1.19 -10.35
CA GLU A 105 -10.72 2.58 -10.00
C GLU A 105 -11.93 3.27 -9.41
N GLY A 106 -11.72 4.13 -8.41
CA GLY A 106 -12.79 4.94 -7.85
C GLY A 106 -12.41 5.68 -6.58
N PRO A 107 -13.39 6.32 -5.92
CA PRO A 107 -13.19 6.97 -4.63
C PRO A 107 -12.91 5.95 -3.51
N VAL A 108 -12.25 6.42 -2.43
CA VAL A 108 -11.95 5.61 -1.24
C VAL A 108 -13.09 5.76 -0.24
N ALA A 109 -13.56 4.65 0.33
CA ALA A 109 -14.34 4.68 1.55
C ALA A 109 -13.38 4.86 2.75
N ASN A 110 -13.02 6.11 3.06
CA ASN A 110 -12.19 6.45 4.21
C ASN A 110 -12.96 6.27 5.54
N ASP A 111 -12.30 6.55 6.68
CA ASP A 111 -12.89 6.31 8.00
C ASP A 111 -14.22 7.06 8.18
N ASP A 112 -14.35 8.31 7.71
CA ASP A 112 -15.60 9.09 7.79
C ASP A 112 -16.71 8.45 6.94
N VAL A 113 -16.35 7.85 5.80
CA VAL A 113 -17.27 7.14 4.91
C VAL A 113 -17.63 5.76 5.50
N ASN A 114 -16.70 5.12 6.22
CA ASN A 114 -16.93 3.83 6.87
C ASN A 114 -18.03 3.91 7.92
N ASP A 115 -17.96 4.87 8.82
CA ASP A 115 -18.98 5.08 9.86
C ASP A 115 -20.38 5.29 9.22
N ARG A 116 -20.42 5.93 8.06
CA ARG A 116 -21.66 6.16 7.30
C ARG A 116 -22.15 4.90 6.58
N ILE A 117 -21.25 4.08 6.06
CA ILE A 117 -21.58 2.75 5.50
C ILE A 117 -22.19 1.88 6.59
N ASP A 118 -21.63 1.86 7.79
CA ASP A 118 -22.14 1.10 8.92
C ASP A 118 -23.55 1.57 9.32
N ASN A 119 -23.80 2.89 9.37
CA ASN A 119 -25.13 3.45 9.60
C ASN A 119 -26.13 3.09 8.50
N TYR A 120 -25.70 3.06 7.24
CA TYR A 120 -26.54 2.63 6.12
C TYR A 120 -26.88 1.14 6.24
N LEU A 121 -25.89 0.27 6.52
CA LEU A 121 -26.10 -1.16 6.70
C LEU A 121 -27.01 -1.47 7.91
N ALA A 122 -26.92 -0.67 8.97
CA ALA A 122 -27.81 -0.76 10.12
C ALA A 122 -29.23 -0.23 9.84
N GLY A 123 -29.50 0.27 8.63
CA GLY A 123 -30.81 0.83 8.25
C GLY A 123 -31.13 2.18 8.89
N MET A 124 -30.15 2.85 9.48
CA MET A 124 -30.34 4.16 10.14
C MET A 124 -30.50 5.31 9.15
N VAL A 125 -29.93 5.17 7.96
CA VAL A 125 -30.05 6.16 6.86
C VAL A 125 -30.41 5.45 5.56
N SER A 126 -31.16 6.15 4.70
CA SER A 126 -31.45 5.62 3.36
C SER A 126 -30.23 5.78 2.43
N LYS A 127 -30.16 4.96 1.37
CA LYS A 127 -29.12 5.05 0.34
C LYS A 127 -29.00 6.47 -0.25
N ALA A 128 -30.12 7.12 -0.52
CA ALA A 128 -30.15 8.47 -1.07
C ALA A 128 -29.55 9.50 -0.10
N VAL A 129 -29.89 9.45 1.19
CA VAL A 129 -29.32 10.33 2.21
C VAL A 129 -27.82 10.09 2.35
N PHE A 130 -27.39 8.82 2.42
CA PHE A 130 -25.98 8.46 2.47
C PHE A 130 -25.18 9.07 1.30
N LEU A 131 -25.64 8.88 0.05
CA LEU A 131 -24.96 9.40 -1.13
C LEU A 131 -24.95 10.94 -1.17
N GLN A 132 -26.04 11.60 -0.76
CA GLN A 132 -26.11 13.05 -0.69
C GLN A 132 -25.08 13.64 0.29
N GLU A 133 -24.84 12.97 1.40
CA GLU A 133 -23.81 13.38 2.38
C GLU A 133 -22.39 13.26 1.83
N LEU A 134 -22.14 12.34 0.90
CA LEU A 134 -20.80 12.14 0.30
C LEU A 134 -20.43 13.18 -0.76
N VAL A 135 -21.38 13.89 -1.34
CA VAL A 135 -21.11 14.92 -2.38
C VAL A 135 -20.15 16.01 -1.89
N HIS A 136 -20.12 16.28 -0.59
CA HIS A 136 -19.27 17.32 0.02
C HIS A 136 -17.93 16.80 0.56
N HIS A 137 -17.64 15.51 0.40
CA HIS A 137 -16.36 14.94 0.82
C HIS A 137 -15.20 15.40 -0.09
N LYS A 138 -14.02 15.55 0.52
CA LYS A 138 -12.81 15.83 -0.25
C LYS A 138 -12.60 14.72 -1.28
N PRO A 139 -12.20 15.06 -2.51
CA PRO A 139 -11.88 14.06 -3.50
C PRO A 139 -10.85 13.06 -2.96
N THR A 140 -11.17 11.78 -3.09
CA THR A 140 -10.27 10.67 -2.81
C THR A 140 -10.11 9.85 -4.08
N HIS A 141 -9.05 9.06 -4.17
CA HIS A 141 -8.79 8.26 -5.34
C HIS A 141 -8.08 6.97 -4.98
N GLN A 142 -8.47 5.87 -5.60
CA GLN A 142 -7.74 4.62 -5.53
C GLN A 142 -7.87 3.83 -6.83
N ILE A 143 -6.79 3.12 -7.18
CA ILE A 143 -6.77 2.08 -8.20
C ILE A 143 -6.38 0.78 -7.49
N CYS A 144 -7.19 -0.24 -7.62
CA CYS A 144 -6.90 -1.58 -7.15
C CYS A 144 -6.49 -2.47 -8.33
N LEU A 145 -5.28 -3.02 -8.26
CA LEU A 145 -4.81 -4.05 -9.18
C LEU A 145 -5.12 -5.42 -8.53
N CYS A 146 -6.15 -6.09 -9.02
CA CYS A 146 -6.76 -7.24 -8.37
C CYS A 146 -6.16 -8.59 -8.81
N THR A 147 -5.44 -8.62 -9.94
CA THR A 147 -4.88 -9.85 -10.53
C THR A 147 -3.39 -9.71 -10.83
N VAL A 148 -2.68 -10.85 -10.88
CA VAL A 148 -1.26 -10.88 -11.28
C VAL A 148 -1.08 -10.30 -12.68
N ARG A 149 -2.06 -10.49 -13.58
CA ARG A 149 -2.04 -9.92 -14.93
C ARG A 149 -2.04 -8.41 -14.90
N SER A 150 -2.83 -7.77 -14.03
CA SER A 150 -2.89 -6.31 -13.94
C SER A 150 -1.58 -5.69 -13.43
N LEU A 151 -0.73 -6.44 -12.73
CA LEU A 151 0.58 -5.95 -12.27
C LEU A 151 1.54 -5.62 -13.42
N GLN A 152 1.26 -6.05 -14.66
CA GLN A 152 2.01 -5.64 -15.84
C GLN A 152 1.77 -4.16 -16.21
N MET A 153 0.72 -3.56 -15.64
CA MET A 153 0.34 -2.16 -15.89
C MET A 153 0.90 -1.20 -14.84
N ILE A 154 1.76 -1.66 -13.95
CA ILE A 154 2.39 -0.84 -12.94
C ILE A 154 3.85 -1.24 -12.74
N GLU A 155 4.73 -0.25 -12.59
CA GLU A 155 6.14 -0.50 -12.23
C GLU A 155 6.67 0.58 -11.28
N PRO A 156 7.60 0.24 -10.37
CA PRO A 156 8.27 1.22 -9.52
C PRO A 156 9.02 2.25 -10.38
N ILE A 157 8.84 3.55 -10.11
CA ILE A 157 9.51 4.64 -10.85
C ILE A 157 11.02 4.56 -10.70
N ASP A 158 11.50 4.14 -9.54
CA ASP A 158 12.93 3.95 -9.32
C ASP A 158 13.26 2.50 -8.94
N LYS A 159 13.09 1.65 -9.93
CA LYS A 159 13.41 0.24 -9.80
C LYS A 159 14.84 -0.02 -9.32
N LYS A 160 15.80 0.80 -9.77
CA LYS A 160 17.21 0.66 -9.40
C LYS A 160 17.45 0.95 -7.93
N HIS A 161 16.86 2.03 -7.40
CA HIS A 161 16.98 2.38 -5.98
C HIS A 161 16.36 1.28 -5.09
N TYR A 162 15.15 0.83 -5.38
CA TYR A 162 14.49 -0.23 -4.63
C TYR A 162 15.23 -1.57 -4.68
N ILE A 163 15.78 -1.93 -5.83
CA ILE A 163 16.61 -3.13 -5.95
C ILE A 163 17.84 -3.00 -5.06
N ASN A 164 18.52 -1.85 -5.05
CA ASN A 164 19.69 -1.62 -4.21
C ASN A 164 19.33 -1.70 -2.72
N VAL A 165 18.25 -1.04 -2.27
CA VAL A 165 17.78 -1.14 -0.88
C VAL A 165 17.51 -2.59 -0.49
N LYS A 166 16.86 -3.37 -1.35
CA LYS A 166 16.58 -4.80 -1.10
C LYS A 166 17.87 -5.65 -1.05
N HIS A 167 18.83 -5.39 -1.95
CA HIS A 167 20.12 -6.07 -1.95
C HIS A 167 20.94 -5.80 -0.69
N ILE A 168 20.85 -4.61 -0.15
CA ILE A 168 21.52 -4.21 1.10
C ILE A 168 20.78 -4.80 2.31
N SER A 169 19.47 -4.72 2.37
CA SER A 169 18.67 -5.16 3.53
C SER A 169 18.73 -6.68 3.76
N ARG A 170 18.78 -7.48 2.71
CA ARG A 170 18.79 -8.95 2.83
C ARG A 170 19.96 -9.50 3.63
N PRO A 171 21.24 -9.21 3.28
CA PRO A 171 22.38 -9.69 4.06
C PRO A 171 22.39 -9.11 5.48
N ILE A 172 21.98 -7.87 5.69
CA ILE A 172 21.88 -7.27 7.02
C ILE A 172 20.94 -8.07 7.91
N ILE A 173 19.71 -8.36 7.44
CA ILE A 173 18.76 -9.20 8.18
C ILE A 173 19.34 -10.58 8.45
N GLY A 174 20.02 -11.19 7.47
CA GLY A 174 20.67 -12.49 7.65
C GLY A 174 21.75 -12.48 8.75
N ASN A 175 22.56 -11.45 8.80
CA ASN A 175 23.59 -11.31 9.85
C ASN A 175 22.97 -11.03 11.22
N LEU A 176 21.94 -10.17 11.30
CA LEU A 176 21.22 -9.94 12.55
C LEU A 176 20.63 -11.23 13.15
N ILE A 177 20.01 -12.07 12.31
CA ILE A 177 19.51 -13.39 12.74
C ILE A 177 20.63 -14.21 13.37
N THR A 178 21.78 -14.28 12.70
CA THR A 178 22.89 -15.14 13.12
C THR A 178 23.64 -14.59 14.33
N GLU A 179 23.97 -13.30 14.32
CA GLU A 179 24.80 -12.67 15.37
C GLU A 179 24.03 -12.39 16.65
N GLN A 180 22.73 -12.03 16.53
CA GLN A 180 21.90 -11.73 17.70
C GLN A 180 21.07 -12.94 18.17
N ASN A 181 21.10 -14.06 17.42
CA ASN A 181 20.33 -15.29 17.70
C ASN A 181 18.82 -14.99 17.87
N ILE A 182 18.25 -14.20 16.96
CA ILE A 182 16.85 -13.78 16.94
C ILE A 182 16.14 -14.34 15.72
N ASP A 183 14.82 -14.32 15.72
CA ASP A 183 14.05 -14.75 14.56
C ASP A 183 14.07 -13.72 13.43
N LYS A 184 13.59 -14.14 12.25
CA LYS A 184 13.59 -13.30 11.03
C LYS A 184 12.75 -12.04 11.20
N ARG A 185 11.65 -12.11 11.97
CA ARG A 185 10.75 -10.99 12.19
C ARG A 185 11.42 -9.94 13.05
N ASP A 186 12.01 -10.35 14.17
CA ASP A 186 12.71 -9.44 15.06
C ASP A 186 13.90 -8.78 14.36
N ALA A 187 14.67 -9.54 13.57
CA ALA A 187 15.78 -9.00 12.79
C ALA A 187 15.30 -7.97 11.73
N ALA A 188 14.18 -8.25 11.08
CA ALA A 188 13.59 -7.31 10.13
C ALA A 188 13.06 -6.05 10.83
N ASP A 189 12.42 -6.20 11.98
CA ASP A 189 11.92 -5.09 12.78
C ASP A 189 13.08 -4.21 13.29
N MET A 190 14.20 -4.81 13.71
CA MET A 190 15.40 -4.07 14.09
C MET A 190 15.95 -3.20 12.95
N LEU A 191 16.05 -3.74 11.74
CA LEU A 191 16.49 -2.96 10.59
C LEU A 191 15.48 -1.90 10.18
N TYR A 192 14.22 -2.29 9.97
CA TYR A 192 13.21 -1.40 9.38
C TYR A 192 12.78 -0.27 10.31
N ASN A 193 12.97 -0.41 11.62
CA ASN A 193 12.71 0.64 12.62
C ASN A 193 13.93 1.53 12.89
N SER A 194 15.07 1.28 12.24
CA SER A 194 16.29 2.07 12.42
C SER A 194 16.28 3.37 11.63
N ASN A 195 16.98 4.38 12.15
CA ASN A 195 17.24 5.61 11.40
C ASN A 195 18.14 5.35 10.16
N ILE A 196 19.01 4.35 10.24
CA ILE A 196 19.83 3.90 9.10
C ILE A 196 18.95 3.42 7.95
N PHE A 197 17.88 2.66 8.21
CA PHE A 197 16.97 2.23 7.16
C PHE A 197 16.16 3.38 6.57
N SER A 198 15.75 4.35 7.39
CA SER A 198 15.14 5.58 6.90
C SER A 198 16.05 6.31 5.90
N GLN A 199 17.32 6.49 6.27
CA GLN A 199 18.32 7.10 5.38
C GLN A 199 18.59 6.24 4.13
N LEU A 200 18.68 4.92 4.26
CA LEU A 200 18.86 4.00 3.14
C LEU A 200 17.70 4.10 2.12
N SER A 201 16.50 4.32 2.61
CA SER A 201 15.28 4.46 1.80
C SER A 201 15.13 5.85 1.17
N ASP A 202 15.84 6.86 1.68
CA ASP A 202 15.87 8.21 1.12
C ASP A 202 16.99 8.33 0.06
N LYS A 203 16.60 8.58 -1.18
CA LYS A 203 17.54 8.76 -2.30
C LYS A 203 18.52 9.90 -2.11
N THR A 204 18.11 10.96 -1.40
CA THR A 204 18.91 12.17 -1.24
C THR A 204 20.15 11.94 -0.40
N THR A 205 20.11 10.94 0.47
CA THR A 205 21.27 10.54 1.31
C THR A 205 22.34 9.77 0.55
N GLU A 206 21.97 9.20 -0.61
CA GLU A 206 22.82 8.31 -1.42
C GLU A 206 23.38 7.08 -0.66
N LEU A 207 22.85 6.78 0.54
CA LEU A 207 23.32 5.67 1.38
C LEU A 207 23.17 4.32 0.66
N TYR A 208 22.16 4.17 -0.18
CA TYR A 208 21.91 2.96 -1.01
C TYR A 208 23.03 2.66 -2.04
N LYS A 209 24.01 3.56 -2.22
CA LYS A 209 25.18 3.36 -3.09
C LYS A 209 26.34 2.71 -2.36
N LYS A 210 26.31 2.63 -1.04
CA LYS A 210 27.34 1.99 -0.22
C LYS A 210 27.20 0.47 -0.22
N GLN A 211 28.29 -0.19 0.22
CA GLN A 211 28.25 -1.64 0.44
C GLN A 211 27.41 -1.96 1.68
N TRP A 212 26.76 -3.13 1.67
CA TRP A 212 25.87 -3.52 2.77
C TRP A 212 26.61 -3.69 4.10
N GLU A 213 27.89 -4.08 4.06
CA GLU A 213 28.76 -4.22 5.23
C GLU A 213 28.94 -2.87 5.96
N GLU A 214 29.22 -1.81 5.21
CA GLU A 214 29.36 -0.47 5.80
C GLU A 214 28.05 -0.02 6.47
N ILE A 215 26.93 -0.31 5.84
CA ILE A 215 25.61 0.04 6.36
C ILE A 215 25.28 -0.80 7.59
N TYR A 216 25.69 -2.07 7.59
CA TYR A 216 25.52 -2.95 8.75
C TYR A 216 26.34 -2.47 9.96
N ASP A 217 27.57 -2.03 9.74
CA ASP A 217 28.40 -1.45 10.80
C ASP A 217 27.78 -0.16 11.36
N MET A 218 27.22 0.70 10.52
CA MET A 218 26.47 1.88 10.96
C MET A 218 25.24 1.48 11.80
N LEU A 219 24.51 0.45 11.36
CA LEU A 219 23.34 -0.07 12.09
C LEU A 219 23.75 -0.65 13.45
N LYS A 220 24.85 -1.41 13.52
CA LYS A 220 25.35 -1.93 14.79
C LYS A 220 25.67 -0.83 15.78
N ILE A 221 26.27 0.27 15.32
CA ILE A 221 26.55 1.45 16.15
C ILE A 221 25.23 2.07 16.65
N GLU A 222 24.24 2.27 15.77
CA GLU A 222 22.95 2.85 16.13
C GLU A 222 22.22 2.00 17.17
N LEU A 223 22.20 0.67 16.97
CA LEU A 223 21.52 -0.27 17.87
C LEU A 223 22.32 -0.67 19.10
N ASN A 224 23.58 -0.19 19.21
CA ASN A 224 24.51 -0.53 20.29
C ASN A 224 24.70 -2.05 20.46
N ILE A 225 24.81 -2.78 19.34
CA ILE A 225 25.07 -4.22 19.27
C ILE A 225 26.50 -4.49 18.77
N LYS A 226 27.03 -5.68 19.11
CA LYS A 226 28.41 -6.08 18.75
C LYS A 226 28.45 -6.82 17.42
#